data_155a2692e82a9c6d8f677428809f8b05
#
_entry.id   155a2692e82a9c6d8f677428809f8b05
#
_cell.length_a   1.000
_cell.length_b   1.000
_cell.length_c   1.000
_cell.angle_alpha   90.00
_cell.angle_beta   90.00
_cell.angle_gamma   90.00
#
_symmetry.space_group_name_H-M   'P 1'
#
loop_
_entity.id
_entity.type
_entity.pdbx_description
1 polymer ?
#
loop_
_entity_poly.entity_id
_entity_poly.type
_entity_poly.pdbx_seq_one_letter_code
_entity_poly.pdbx_strand_id
1 'polypeptide(L)' 'MPEFERLIREAGREQRRVLVRFESAPGTQYERELEPYAIQDGVLFAFSYLRNEFRTLSLGTISRVEISPRSFTPRRPIEL' A
#
# COMPACT_ATOMS: atom_id res chain seq x y z
N MET A 1 12.06 -3.15 -0.89
CA MET A 1 12.35 -3.98 -2.08
C MET A 1 11.83 -3.30 -3.31
N PRO A 2 12.67 -3.17 -4.35
CA PRO A 2 12.23 -2.53 -5.60
C PRO A 2 11.00 -3.19 -6.21
N GLU A 3 10.87 -4.51 -6.04
CA GLU A 3 9.73 -5.24 -6.57
C GLU A 3 8.42 -4.84 -5.88
N PHE A 4 8.43 -4.66 -4.56
CA PHE A 4 7.24 -4.23 -3.84
C PHE A 4 6.83 -2.84 -4.27
N GLU A 5 7.80 -1.95 -4.37
CA GLU A 5 7.52 -0.58 -4.82
C GLU A 5 6.93 -0.57 -6.23
N ARG A 6 7.50 -1.37 -7.13
CA ARG A 6 7.02 -1.47 -8.51
C ARG A 6 5.56 -1.94 -8.55
N LEU A 7 5.23 -2.99 -7.79
CA LEU A 7 3.88 -3.52 -7.74
C LEU A 7 2.89 -2.50 -7.19
N ILE A 8 3.29 -1.78 -6.14
CA ILE A 8 2.42 -0.77 -5.54
C ILE A 8 2.17 0.36 -6.51
N ARG A 9 3.21 0.83 -7.23
CA ARG A 9 3.04 1.89 -8.22
C ARG A 9 2.14 1.44 -9.36
N GLU A 10 2.32 0.21 -9.83
CA GLU A 10 1.48 -0.34 -10.88
C GLU A 10 0.02 -0.39 -10.44
N ALA A 11 -0.24 -0.89 -9.25
CA ALA A 11 -1.59 -0.98 -8.71
C ALA A 11 -2.24 0.41 -8.63
N GLY A 12 -1.52 1.39 -8.11
CA GLY A 12 -2.05 2.74 -7.99
C GLY A 12 -2.38 3.36 -9.34
N ARG A 13 -1.50 3.19 -10.31
CA ARG A 13 -1.72 3.72 -11.66
C ARG A 13 -2.94 3.09 -12.32
N GLU A 14 -3.22 1.83 -12.02
CA GLU A 14 -4.38 1.12 -12.54
C GLU A 14 -5.61 1.27 -11.67
N GLN A 15 -5.51 2.03 -10.58
CA GLN A 15 -6.58 2.25 -9.62
C GLN A 15 -7.09 0.93 -9.05
N ARG A 16 -6.16 0.07 -8.69
CA ARG A 16 -6.43 -1.20 -8.02
C ARG A 16 -5.92 -1.15 -6.60
N ARG A 17 -6.64 -1.81 -5.70
CA ARG A 17 -6.22 -1.94 -4.30
C ARG A 17 -5.02 -2.86 -4.21
N VAL A 18 -4.24 -2.71 -3.14
CA VAL A 18 -3.15 -3.64 -2.84
C VAL A 18 -3.42 -4.33 -1.52
N LEU A 19 -3.04 -5.60 -1.44
CA LEU A 19 -3.03 -6.33 -0.19
C LEU A 19 -1.59 -6.40 0.26
N VAL A 20 -1.31 -5.81 1.42
CA VAL A 20 0.06 -5.65 1.92
C VAL A 20 0.20 -6.36 3.25
N ARG A 21 1.23 -7.20 3.37
CA ARG A 21 1.62 -7.80 4.64
C ARG A 21 2.85 -7.06 5.16
N PHE A 22 2.81 -6.66 6.42
CA PHE A 22 3.89 -5.89 7.00
C PHE A 22 4.03 -6.20 8.49
N GLU A 23 5.20 -5.89 9.04
CA GLU A 23 5.48 -6.06 10.45
C GLU A 23 5.32 -4.72 11.15
N SER A 24 4.41 -4.64 12.11
CA SER A 24 4.17 -3.39 12.86
C SER A 24 4.92 -3.40 14.19
N ALA A 25 5.05 -4.56 14.81
CA ALA A 25 5.85 -4.75 16.01
C ALA A 25 6.69 -6.00 15.79
N PRO A 26 7.86 -6.14 16.45
CA PRO A 26 8.70 -7.31 16.26
C PRO A 26 7.93 -8.61 16.39
N GLY A 27 7.99 -9.44 15.34
CA GLY A 27 7.32 -10.73 15.32
C GLY A 27 5.83 -10.70 15.03
N THR A 28 5.22 -9.52 14.84
CA THR A 28 3.80 -9.41 14.57
C THR A 28 3.55 -8.97 13.14
N GLN A 29 2.89 -9.83 12.36
CA GLN A 29 2.56 -9.54 10.97
C GLN A 29 1.12 -9.12 10.85
N TYR A 30 0.88 -8.10 10.04
CA TYR A 30 -0.47 -7.62 9.72
C TYR A 30 -0.68 -7.70 8.22
N GLU A 31 -1.94 -7.86 7.84
CA GLU A 31 -2.34 -7.85 6.44
C GLU A 31 -3.42 -6.80 6.28
N ARG A 32 -3.25 -5.89 5.29
CA ARG A 32 -4.20 -4.79 5.09
C ARG A 32 -4.46 -4.59 3.61
N GLU A 33 -5.70 -4.32 3.29
CA GLU A 33 -6.08 -3.89 1.94
C GLU A 33 -6.05 -2.37 1.93
N LEU A 34 -5.31 -1.80 0.98
CA LEU A 34 -5.02 -0.37 0.93
C LEU A 34 -5.29 0.21 -0.45
N GLU A 35 -5.59 1.52 -0.49
CA GLU A 35 -5.56 2.30 -1.73
C GLU A 35 -4.23 3.04 -1.75
N PRO A 36 -3.31 2.70 -2.67
CA PRO A 36 -2.00 3.37 -2.71
C PRO A 36 -2.08 4.72 -3.41
N TYR A 37 -1.42 5.73 -2.85
CA TYR A 37 -1.45 7.08 -3.41
C TYR A 37 -0.09 7.67 -3.73
N ALA A 38 0.92 7.42 -2.91
CA ALA A 38 2.24 7.98 -3.12
C ALA A 38 3.30 7.16 -2.42
N ILE A 39 4.53 7.21 -2.94
CA ILE A 39 5.69 6.65 -2.27
C ILE A 39 6.75 7.75 -2.27
N GLN A 40 7.26 8.09 -1.10
CA GLN A 40 8.30 9.11 -0.97
C GLN A 40 9.26 8.69 0.14
N ASP A 41 10.54 8.69 -0.18
CA ASP A 41 11.61 8.35 0.78
C ASP A 41 11.38 7.00 1.46
N GLY A 42 10.93 6.01 0.69
CA GLY A 42 10.72 4.67 1.20
C GLY A 42 9.46 4.53 2.06
N VAL A 43 8.55 5.50 2.01
CA VAL A 43 7.31 5.48 2.79
C VAL A 43 6.11 5.49 1.85
N LEU A 44 5.22 4.53 2.03
CA LEU A 44 3.97 4.45 1.28
C LEU A 44 2.91 5.27 2.00
N PHE A 45 2.24 6.14 1.24
CA PHE A 45 1.07 6.87 1.72
C PHE A 45 -0.15 6.24 1.08
N ALA A 46 -1.07 5.72 1.89
CA ALA A 46 -2.21 4.96 1.42
C ALA A 46 -3.42 5.13 2.32
N PHE A 47 -4.60 4.82 1.79
CA PHE A 47 -5.82 4.82 2.58
C PHE A 47 -6.09 3.40 3.07
N SER A 48 -6.28 3.24 4.37
CA SER A 48 -6.54 1.95 5.01
C SER A 48 -8.03 1.73 5.17
N TYR A 49 -8.55 0.65 4.58
CA TYR A 49 -9.97 0.32 4.72
C TYR A 49 -10.33 -0.08 6.14
N LEU A 50 -9.42 -0.81 6.81
CA LEU A 50 -9.70 -1.25 8.18
C LEU A 50 -9.84 -0.07 9.13
N ARG A 51 -8.95 0.93 8.99
CA ARG A 51 -8.95 2.11 9.85
C ARG A 51 -9.84 3.22 9.31
N ASN A 52 -10.23 3.14 8.04
CA ASN A 52 -11.01 4.17 7.35
C ASN A 52 -10.32 5.53 7.42
N GLU A 53 -9.00 5.53 7.22
CA GLU A 53 -8.19 6.76 7.26
C GLU A 53 -6.90 6.57 6.47
N PHE A 54 -6.26 7.69 6.13
CA PHE A 54 -4.95 7.64 5.47
C PHE A 54 -3.88 7.25 6.49
N ARG A 55 -2.95 6.41 6.03
CA ARG A 55 -1.87 5.92 6.87
C ARG A 55 -0.56 5.95 6.07
N THR A 56 0.55 6.00 6.79
CA THR A 56 1.87 5.83 6.19
C THR A 56 2.45 4.49 6.61
N LEU A 57 3.24 3.89 5.71
CA LEU A 57 3.80 2.58 5.96
C LEU A 57 5.20 2.53 5.35
N SER A 58 6.19 2.20 6.17
CA SER A 58 7.57 2.06 5.67
C SER A 58 7.67 0.83 4.77
N LEU A 59 8.22 1.02 3.58
CA LEU A 59 8.41 -0.10 2.64
C LEU A 59 9.32 -1.18 3.23
N GLY A 60 10.24 -0.80 4.12
CA GLY A 60 11.15 -1.74 4.74
C GLY A 60 10.47 -2.75 5.66
N THR A 61 9.24 -2.47 6.11
CA THR A 61 8.49 -3.38 6.96
C THR A 61 7.60 -4.33 6.18
N ILE A 62 7.49 -4.13 4.86
CA ILE A 62 6.61 -4.94 4.02
C ILE A 62 7.28 -6.26 3.67
N SER A 63 6.55 -7.37 3.85
CA SER A 63 7.03 -8.70 3.50
C SER A 63 6.31 -9.29 2.30
N ARG A 64 5.16 -8.75 1.92
CA ARG A 64 4.39 -9.25 0.78
C ARG A 64 3.48 -8.18 0.23
N VAL A 65 3.36 -8.15 -1.11
CA VAL A 65 2.45 -7.26 -1.82
C VAL A 65 1.73 -8.06 -2.88
N GLU A 66 0.40 -7.94 -2.92
CA GLU A 66 -0.41 -8.50 -4.00
C GLU A 66 -1.32 -7.41 -4.53
N ILE A 67 -1.45 -7.35 -5.86
CA ILE A 67 -2.39 -6.43 -6.49
C ILE A 67 -3.77 -7.10 -6.43
N SER A 68 -4.71 -6.42 -5.79
CA SER A 68 -6.08 -6.92 -5.69
C SER A 68 -6.81 -6.78 -7.02
N PRO A 69 -7.71 -7.71 -7.36
CA PRO A 69 -8.58 -7.51 -8.53
C PRO A 69 -9.61 -6.41 -8.31
N ARG A 70 -9.79 -5.95 -7.06
CA ARG A 70 -10.73 -4.88 -6.75
C ARG A 70 -10.15 -3.53 -7.11
N SER A 71 -10.95 -2.69 -7.74
CA SER A 71 -10.55 -1.33 -8.07
C SER A 71 -10.97 -0.38 -6.96
N PHE A 72 -10.56 0.89 -7.07
CA PHE A 72 -11.03 1.94 -6.19
C PHE A 72 -11.17 3.24 -6.97
N THR A 73 -12.05 4.10 -6.49
CA THR A 73 -12.16 5.46 -7.02
C THR A 73 -11.25 6.34 -6.17
N PRO A 74 -10.28 7.02 -6.79
CA PRO A 74 -9.32 7.81 -6.01
C PRO A 74 -10.00 8.89 -5.17
N ARG A 75 -9.57 8.99 -3.90
CA ARG A 75 -10.04 10.02 -2.95
C ARG A 75 -9.23 11.29 -3.08
N ARG A 76 -8.09 11.20 -3.73
CA ARG A 76 -7.18 12.32 -3.98
C ARG A 76 -6.29 11.94 -5.16
N PRO A 77 -5.53 12.88 -5.73
CA PRO A 77 -4.64 12.57 -6.85
C PRO A 77 -3.64 11.47 -6.50
N ILE A 78 -3.43 10.56 -7.45
CA ILE A 78 -2.46 9.48 -7.31
C ILE A 78 -1.12 9.99 -7.83
N GLU A 79 -0.07 9.85 -7.00
CA GLU A 79 1.26 10.33 -7.31
C GLU A 79 2.26 9.16 -7.33
N LEU A 80 1.96 8.18 -8.16
CA LEU A 80 2.76 6.95 -8.24
C LEU A 80 3.40 6.75 -9.62
#